data_21e63aa4bf43db0f497246c855fe4b5f
#
_entry.id   21e63aa4bf43db0f497246c855fe4b5f
#
_cell.length_a   1.000
_cell.length_b   1.000
_cell.length_c   1.000
_cell.angle_alpha   90.00
_cell.angle_beta   90.00
_cell.angle_gamma   90.00
#
_symmetry.space_group_name_H-M   'P 1'
#
loop_
_entity.id
_entity.type
_entity.pdbx_description
1 polymer ?
#
loop_
_entity_poly.entity_id
_entity_poly.type
_entity_poly.pdbx_seq_one_letter_code
_entity_poly.pdbx_strand_id
1 'polypeptide(L)'
;MRNCSYFYESVDSNWKDTNIRFLGSFVSKMRENAIRIVSFIFLTIVSVSPCFASDIPITKKQIQLSFAPLVKQTGPAVVNIFAKTETQNQNISPLFVDPFFRQFFGDIFSGQPPRQSQQSLGSGVIVDDDGHIVTNNHVIKNASEIRIVLSDRRQFNAKILLTNEQTDLAILKINAGQEKLPYIKMRDSDTINVGDLVLAIGNPFGVGQTVTSGIISALARTAIGITDYSFFIQTDASINPGNSGGALIAMDGTLIGINTAIFSNKGSSGGSVGIGFAVPSNMVKTVVNSAKIGRLIFPWLGATSQTISSDLAVEFGLEKPTGVVINDIFPDGPADMAGLLIGDVVLSVDGKTITDTDALRYRVATLPLGKITIAKIRRRGKVLDVGIVLEEPPSLPKPNILDVKGNNPFNGARVANLSPAFALKENLNDMGRGVVVLGRQRGSFAESLGLRRQDILVKVNGRPIKTVNDLKKVLRKQRSKWKISIKRGNKILRTEIPG
;
A
#
# COMPACT_ATOMS: atom_id res chain seq x y z
N MET A 1 60.72 14.88 -88.49
CA MET A 1 60.87 13.83 -89.53
C MET A 1 59.68 12.93 -89.51
N ARG A 2 58.94 12.91 -90.65
CA ARG A 2 58.04 11.86 -91.18
C ARG A 2 56.90 11.39 -90.30
N ASN A 3 55.65 11.81 -90.65
CA ASN A 3 54.72 11.22 -91.57
C ASN A 3 54.11 9.88 -91.15
N CYS A 4 52.78 9.86 -90.98
CA CYS A 4 51.70 9.22 -91.73
C CYS A 4 50.42 9.31 -90.93
N SER A 5 49.48 10.06 -91.24
CA SER A 5 48.35 10.12 -92.22
C SER A 5 47.46 8.87 -92.23
N TYR A 6 46.16 9.15 -92.04
CA TYR A 6 44.94 8.50 -92.51
C TYR A 6 44.56 7.11 -92.04
N PHE A 7 43.44 7.02 -91.30
CA PHE A 7 42.22 6.39 -91.85
C PHE A 7 40.99 6.88 -91.06
N TYR A 8 40.19 7.61 -91.70
CA TYR A 8 38.83 7.98 -91.34
C TYR A 8 37.94 6.87 -91.90
N GLU A 9 37.32 6.05 -91.06
CA GLU A 9 36.21 5.22 -91.46
C GLU A 9 34.99 5.59 -90.64
N SER A 10 33.93 5.86 -91.36
CA SER A 10 32.60 6.23 -90.95
C SER A 10 32.01 5.20 -89.97
N VAL A 11 31.85 5.54 -88.75
CA VAL A 11 31.02 4.79 -87.82
C VAL A 11 29.61 5.32 -87.94
N ASP A 12 28.77 4.40 -88.38
CA ASP A 12 27.36 4.49 -88.69
C ASP A 12 26.57 5.25 -87.62
N SER A 13 25.92 6.36 -88.01
CA SER A 13 25.09 7.21 -87.16
C SER A 13 23.85 6.52 -86.61
N ASN A 14 23.51 5.34 -87.12
CA ASN A 14 22.36 4.54 -86.67
C ASN A 14 22.58 3.77 -85.33
N TRP A 15 23.81 3.59 -84.91
CA TRP A 15 24.09 2.84 -83.70
C TRP A 15 23.96 3.66 -82.40
N LYS A 16 24.11 4.95 -82.52
CA LYS A 16 23.95 5.85 -81.32
C LYS A 16 22.48 6.13 -80.99
N ASP A 17 21.61 6.26 -82.01
CA ASP A 17 20.20 6.56 -81.75
C ASP A 17 19.42 5.36 -81.16
N THR A 18 19.81 4.13 -81.54
CA THR A 18 19.11 2.93 -81.06
C THR A 18 19.46 2.65 -79.57
N ASN A 19 20.70 2.86 -79.16
CA ASN A 19 21.12 2.63 -77.79
C ASN A 19 20.60 3.70 -76.80
N ILE A 20 20.51 4.95 -77.26
CA ILE A 20 19.96 6.07 -76.47
C ILE A 20 18.45 5.86 -76.24
N ARG A 21 17.71 5.41 -77.24
CA ARG A 21 16.28 5.08 -77.10
C ARG A 21 16.02 3.88 -76.17
N PHE A 22 16.90 2.86 -76.22
CA PHE A 22 16.78 1.68 -75.40
C PHE A 22 17.09 2.00 -73.93
N LEU A 23 18.14 2.79 -73.66
CA LEU A 23 18.48 3.28 -72.33
C LEU A 23 17.39 4.23 -71.78
N GLY A 24 16.86 5.13 -72.55
CA GLY A 24 15.77 6.02 -72.16
C GLY A 24 14.48 5.29 -71.83
N SER A 25 14.11 4.22 -72.56
CA SER A 25 12.96 3.37 -72.25
C SER A 25 13.16 2.53 -71.01
N PHE A 26 14.38 2.02 -70.76
CA PHE A 26 14.72 1.22 -69.56
C PHE A 26 14.71 2.08 -68.30
N VAL A 27 15.29 3.29 -68.37
CA VAL A 27 15.28 4.23 -67.23
C VAL A 27 13.86 4.75 -66.96
N SER A 28 13.03 4.97 -67.95
CA SER A 28 11.62 5.35 -67.79
C SER A 28 10.82 4.24 -67.10
N LYS A 29 10.95 2.98 -67.56
CA LYS A 29 10.29 1.83 -66.88
C LYS A 29 10.77 1.57 -65.49
N MET A 30 12.06 1.73 -65.18
CA MET A 30 12.56 1.64 -63.83
C MET A 30 12.00 2.74 -62.94
N ARG A 31 11.86 3.96 -63.44
CA ARG A 31 11.29 5.08 -62.70
C ARG A 31 9.78 4.89 -62.43
N GLU A 32 9.02 4.40 -63.41
CA GLU A 32 7.61 4.04 -63.23
C GLU A 32 7.41 2.89 -62.22
N ASN A 33 8.25 1.88 -62.29
CA ASN A 33 8.19 0.77 -61.33
C ASN A 33 8.62 1.22 -59.90
N ALA A 34 9.64 2.07 -59.78
CA ALA A 34 10.03 2.66 -58.51
C ALA A 34 8.91 3.52 -57.90
N ILE A 35 8.23 4.35 -58.73
CA ILE A 35 7.08 5.14 -58.31
C ILE A 35 5.91 4.23 -57.86
N ARG A 36 5.63 3.16 -58.59
CA ARG A 36 4.59 2.18 -58.23
C ARG A 36 4.91 1.46 -56.94
N ILE A 37 6.18 1.05 -56.71
CA ILE A 37 6.63 0.41 -55.47
C ILE A 37 6.54 1.39 -54.29
N VAL A 38 7.01 2.62 -54.45
CA VAL A 38 6.91 3.65 -53.40
C VAL A 38 5.45 4.01 -53.12
N SER A 39 4.58 4.11 -54.12
CA SER A 39 3.15 4.33 -53.95
C SER A 39 2.48 3.15 -53.25
N PHE A 40 2.89 1.91 -53.56
CA PHE A 40 2.35 0.72 -52.89
C PHE A 40 2.81 0.62 -51.44
N ILE A 41 4.07 0.95 -51.15
CA ILE A 41 4.62 1.02 -49.78
C ILE A 41 3.92 2.15 -49.01
N PHE A 42 3.69 3.31 -49.60
CA PHE A 42 2.99 4.42 -48.97
C PHE A 42 1.51 4.08 -48.68
N LEU A 43 0.84 3.35 -49.60
CA LEU A 43 -0.54 2.90 -49.44
C LEU A 43 -0.66 1.83 -48.33
N THR A 44 0.36 0.95 -48.16
CA THR A 44 0.38 -0.03 -47.10
C THR A 44 0.73 0.58 -45.76
N ILE A 45 1.58 1.64 -45.71
CA ILE A 45 1.91 2.36 -44.46
C ILE A 45 0.72 3.19 -43.96
N VAL A 46 -0.07 3.78 -44.83
CA VAL A 46 -1.28 4.54 -44.45
C VAL A 46 -2.43 3.63 -43.97
N SER A 47 -2.41 2.34 -44.37
CA SER A 47 -3.45 1.37 -43.95
C SER A 47 -3.21 0.75 -42.56
N VAL A 48 -2.03 0.95 -41.96
CA VAL A 48 -1.75 0.60 -40.55
C VAL A 48 -1.94 1.85 -39.70
N SER A 49 -3.15 2.39 -39.68
CA SER A 49 -3.57 3.24 -38.57
C SER A 49 -3.48 2.40 -37.34
N PRO A 50 -2.70 2.77 -36.28
CA PRO A 50 -2.83 2.13 -35.01
C PRO A 50 -4.29 2.37 -34.57
N CYS A 51 -5.09 1.32 -34.62
CA CYS A 51 -6.39 1.31 -33.95
C CYS A 51 -6.06 1.45 -32.47
N PHE A 52 -6.00 2.69 -31.96
CA PHE A 52 -6.12 2.93 -30.53
C PHE A 52 -7.50 2.37 -30.18
N ALA A 53 -7.51 1.14 -29.71
CA ALA A 53 -8.70 0.58 -29.10
C ALA A 53 -9.10 1.59 -28.03
N SER A 54 -10.23 2.25 -28.24
CA SER A 54 -10.82 3.08 -27.21
C SER A 54 -11.06 2.15 -26.01
N ASP A 55 -10.40 2.43 -24.88
CA ASP A 55 -10.62 1.68 -23.63
C ASP A 55 -12.08 1.78 -23.15
N ILE A 56 -12.87 2.62 -23.80
CA ILE A 56 -14.30 2.82 -23.49
C ILE A 56 -15.13 1.96 -24.43
N PRO A 57 -15.95 1.04 -23.89
CA PRO A 57 -16.86 0.24 -24.72
C PRO A 57 -17.90 1.14 -25.40
N ILE A 58 -17.85 1.23 -26.72
CA ILE A 58 -18.79 2.04 -27.53
C ILE A 58 -19.94 1.23 -28.09
N THR A 59 -19.95 -0.10 -27.94
CA THR A 59 -21.03 -0.98 -28.36
C THR A 59 -21.38 -2.01 -27.30
N LYS A 60 -22.65 -2.47 -27.28
CA LYS A 60 -23.08 -3.58 -26.39
C LYS A 60 -22.26 -4.87 -26.59
N LYS A 61 -21.68 -5.10 -27.77
CA LYS A 61 -20.81 -6.26 -28.05
C LYS A 61 -19.43 -6.16 -27.37
N GLN A 62 -18.97 -4.97 -27.02
CA GLN A 62 -17.72 -4.73 -26.31
C GLN A 62 -17.89 -4.89 -24.79
N ILE A 63 -19.13 -4.90 -24.29
CA ILE A 63 -19.41 -5.24 -22.89
C ILE A 63 -19.31 -6.74 -22.77
N GLN A 64 -18.44 -7.21 -21.89
CA GLN A 64 -18.29 -8.65 -21.61
C GLN A 64 -19.61 -9.20 -21.07
N LEU A 65 -20.23 -10.14 -21.81
CA LEU A 65 -21.52 -10.70 -21.45
C LEU A 65 -21.45 -11.68 -20.25
N SER A 66 -20.24 -12.14 -19.91
CA SER A 66 -20.05 -13.07 -18.80
C SER A 66 -18.63 -12.94 -18.23
N PHE A 67 -18.54 -12.87 -16.91
CA PHE A 67 -17.26 -12.93 -16.19
C PHE A 67 -16.79 -14.37 -15.93
N ALA A 68 -17.55 -15.39 -16.34
CA ALA A 68 -17.21 -16.78 -16.09
C ALA A 68 -15.82 -17.23 -16.56
N PRO A 69 -15.30 -16.82 -17.75
CA PRO A 69 -13.92 -17.13 -18.15
C PRO A 69 -12.87 -16.57 -17.19
N LEU A 70 -13.06 -15.32 -16.73
CA LEU A 70 -12.17 -14.66 -15.80
C LEU A 70 -12.18 -15.35 -14.42
N VAL A 71 -13.36 -15.69 -13.92
CA VAL A 71 -13.53 -16.44 -12.66
C VAL A 71 -12.89 -17.82 -12.75
N LYS A 72 -13.05 -18.53 -13.88
CA LYS A 72 -12.42 -19.83 -14.12
C LYS A 72 -10.89 -19.75 -14.09
N GLN A 73 -10.32 -18.64 -14.58
CA GLN A 73 -8.88 -18.40 -14.57
C GLN A 73 -8.35 -18.04 -13.19
N THR A 74 -9.02 -17.15 -12.46
CA THR A 74 -8.51 -16.53 -11.24
C THR A 74 -9.00 -17.21 -9.96
N GLY A 75 -10.21 -17.78 -10.00
CA GLY A 75 -10.83 -18.44 -8.88
C GLY A 75 -9.97 -19.52 -8.21
N PRO A 76 -9.29 -20.41 -8.96
CA PRO A 76 -8.45 -21.47 -8.36
C PRO A 76 -7.39 -20.94 -7.38
N ALA A 77 -6.92 -19.70 -7.52
CA ALA A 77 -5.96 -19.08 -6.62
C ALA A 77 -6.60 -18.42 -5.37
N VAL A 78 -7.93 -18.33 -5.31
CA VAL A 78 -8.64 -17.84 -4.12
C VAL A 78 -9.00 -19.01 -3.23
N VAL A 79 -8.47 -19.02 -2.02
CA VAL A 79 -8.53 -20.13 -1.08
C VAL A 79 -9.43 -19.82 0.10
N ASN A 80 -9.93 -20.86 0.76
CA ASN A 80 -10.61 -20.74 2.05
C ASN A 80 -9.59 -20.90 3.19
N ILE A 81 -9.74 -20.10 4.24
CA ILE A 81 -8.91 -20.11 5.43
C ILE A 81 -9.74 -20.54 6.64
N PHE A 82 -9.32 -21.63 7.25
CA PHE A 82 -9.83 -22.08 8.54
C PHE A 82 -8.81 -21.73 9.62
N ALA A 83 -9.17 -20.83 10.51
CA ALA A 83 -8.33 -20.43 11.64
C ALA A 83 -8.95 -20.93 12.95
N LYS A 84 -8.28 -21.87 13.61
CA LYS A 84 -8.71 -22.44 14.90
C LYS A 84 -8.09 -21.64 16.03
N THR A 85 -8.91 -21.23 17.01
CA THR A 85 -8.45 -20.53 18.22
C THR A 85 -8.68 -21.42 19.45
N GLU A 86 -7.67 -21.58 20.28
CA GLU A 86 -7.79 -22.23 21.59
C GLU A 86 -8.23 -21.19 22.64
N THR A 87 -9.54 -21.10 22.88
CA THR A 87 -10.07 -20.31 23.99
C THR A 87 -10.70 -21.23 25.04
N GLN A 88 -10.22 -21.15 26.26
CA GLN A 88 -10.71 -21.98 27.39
C GLN A 88 -12.10 -21.59 27.89
N ASN A 89 -12.69 -20.47 27.47
CA ASN A 89 -14.01 -20.05 27.91
C ASN A 89 -14.67 -19.13 26.91
N GLN A 90 -15.80 -19.53 26.42
CA GLN A 90 -16.93 -18.87 25.75
C GLN A 90 -17.19 -19.29 24.31
N ASN A 91 -18.44 -19.67 24.06
CA ASN A 91 -19.00 -20.24 22.84
C ASN A 91 -19.17 -19.24 21.65
N ILE A 92 -18.29 -18.26 21.50
CA ILE A 92 -18.39 -17.24 20.47
C ILE A 92 -17.09 -17.23 19.63
N SER A 93 -17.21 -17.30 18.32
CA SER A 93 -16.06 -17.22 17.41
C SER A 93 -15.27 -15.92 17.67
N PRO A 94 -13.93 -15.96 17.71
CA PRO A 94 -13.09 -14.77 17.90
C PRO A 94 -13.36 -13.65 16.89
N LEU A 95 -13.77 -13.98 15.69
CA LEU A 95 -14.22 -13.03 14.66
C LEU A 95 -15.39 -12.16 15.13
N PHE A 96 -16.33 -12.74 15.87
CA PHE A 96 -17.51 -12.02 16.38
C PHE A 96 -17.26 -11.24 17.66
N VAL A 97 -16.14 -11.52 18.36
CA VAL A 97 -15.71 -10.79 19.57
C VAL A 97 -14.79 -9.63 19.20
N ASP A 98 -14.12 -9.70 18.03
CA ASP A 98 -13.20 -8.64 17.61
C ASP A 98 -13.98 -7.32 17.39
N PRO A 99 -13.62 -6.22 18.08
CA PRO A 99 -14.29 -4.93 17.93
C PRO A 99 -14.28 -4.42 16.49
N PHE A 100 -13.23 -4.74 15.74
CA PHE A 100 -13.09 -4.38 14.32
C PHE A 100 -14.15 -5.09 13.48
N PHE A 101 -14.30 -6.41 13.64
CA PHE A 101 -15.30 -7.18 12.92
C PHE A 101 -16.72 -6.73 13.27
N ARG A 102 -17.00 -6.49 14.57
CA ARG A 102 -18.30 -5.98 15.04
C ARG A 102 -18.61 -4.58 14.51
N GLN A 103 -17.60 -3.72 14.37
CA GLN A 103 -17.77 -2.37 13.85
C GLN A 103 -18.22 -2.36 12.37
N PHE A 104 -17.72 -3.32 11.57
CA PHE A 104 -17.96 -3.36 10.12
C PHE A 104 -19.07 -4.33 9.70
N PHE A 105 -19.27 -5.41 10.43
CA PHE A 105 -20.24 -6.44 10.08
C PHE A 105 -21.46 -6.44 11.00
N GLY A 106 -21.50 -5.57 12.02
CA GLY A 106 -22.63 -5.39 12.93
C GLY A 106 -23.02 -6.65 13.70
N ASP A 107 -24.23 -6.64 14.24
CA ASP A 107 -24.81 -7.78 14.95
C ASP A 107 -25.48 -8.80 14.00
N ILE A 108 -25.04 -8.92 12.72
CA ILE A 108 -25.62 -9.85 11.74
C ILE A 108 -25.72 -11.29 12.29
N PHE A 109 -24.82 -11.62 13.22
CA PHE A 109 -24.65 -12.95 13.79
C PHE A 109 -25.04 -13.03 15.28
N SER A 110 -25.86 -12.12 15.76
CA SER A 110 -26.41 -12.17 17.15
C SER A 110 -27.40 -13.32 17.36
N GLY A 111 -27.71 -14.11 16.33
CA GLY A 111 -28.40 -15.39 16.44
C GLY A 111 -27.50 -16.47 17.01
N GLN A 112 -28.08 -17.39 17.80
CA GLN A 112 -27.36 -18.45 18.55
C GLN A 112 -26.28 -19.14 17.71
N PRO A 113 -25.02 -19.23 18.24
CA PRO A 113 -23.93 -19.88 17.52
C PRO A 113 -24.19 -21.38 17.39
N PRO A 114 -23.87 -22.00 16.22
CA PRO A 114 -23.90 -23.45 16.08
C PRO A 114 -22.91 -24.10 17.06
N ARG A 115 -23.33 -25.16 17.74
CA ARG A 115 -22.61 -25.90 18.78
C ARG A 115 -21.38 -26.70 18.31
N GLN A 116 -20.61 -26.26 17.29
CA GLN A 116 -19.41 -26.98 16.86
C GLN A 116 -18.26 -26.03 16.59
N SER A 117 -17.14 -26.32 17.25
CA SER A 117 -15.76 -25.80 17.12
C SER A 117 -15.60 -24.43 16.46
N GLN A 118 -15.06 -23.50 17.21
CA GLN A 118 -14.74 -22.12 16.82
C GLN A 118 -13.73 -22.11 15.65
N GLN A 119 -14.25 -22.06 14.42
CA GLN A 119 -13.44 -21.89 13.22
C GLN A 119 -13.77 -20.53 12.62
N SER A 120 -12.78 -19.65 12.60
CA SER A 120 -12.84 -18.43 11.81
C SER A 120 -12.75 -18.81 10.33
N LEU A 121 -13.68 -18.29 9.52
CA LEU A 121 -13.76 -18.56 8.10
C LEU A 121 -13.52 -17.26 7.34
N GLY A 122 -12.46 -17.23 6.54
CA GLY A 122 -12.15 -16.14 5.64
C GLY A 122 -11.55 -16.66 4.34
N SER A 123 -11.16 -15.74 3.49
CA SER A 123 -10.50 -16.03 2.22
C SER A 123 -9.03 -15.68 2.24
N GLY A 124 -8.29 -16.21 1.28
CA GLY A 124 -6.91 -15.83 0.98
C GLY A 124 -6.64 -15.89 -0.51
N VAL A 125 -5.54 -15.31 -0.94
CA VAL A 125 -5.10 -15.28 -2.34
C VAL A 125 -3.68 -15.83 -2.44
N ILE A 126 -3.47 -16.86 -3.24
CA ILE A 126 -2.13 -17.34 -3.61
C ILE A 126 -1.54 -16.35 -4.60
N VAL A 127 -0.37 -15.79 -4.28
CA VAL A 127 0.24 -14.69 -5.04
C VAL A 127 1.52 -15.10 -5.79
N ASP A 128 2.03 -16.30 -5.54
CA ASP A 128 3.13 -16.89 -6.29
C ASP A 128 3.08 -18.44 -6.24
N ASP A 129 3.89 -19.07 -7.09
CA ASP A 129 4.01 -20.54 -7.22
C ASP A 129 4.72 -21.19 -6.03
N ASP A 130 5.44 -20.43 -5.24
CA ASP A 130 6.04 -20.90 -3.99
C ASP A 130 5.02 -21.19 -2.88
N GLY A 131 3.76 -20.72 -3.03
CA GLY A 131 2.69 -20.92 -2.05
C GLY A 131 2.62 -19.86 -0.96
N HIS A 132 3.00 -18.61 -1.28
CA HIS A 132 2.67 -17.49 -0.43
C HIS A 132 1.21 -17.11 -0.62
N ILE A 133 0.51 -16.97 0.50
CA ILE A 133 -0.90 -16.61 0.55
C ILE A 133 -1.05 -15.31 1.33
N VAL A 134 -1.79 -14.37 0.75
CA VAL A 134 -2.17 -13.13 1.40
C VAL A 134 -3.59 -13.25 1.92
N THR A 135 -3.82 -12.77 3.13
CA THR A 135 -5.14 -12.63 3.75
C THR A 135 -5.17 -11.41 4.66
N ASN A 136 -6.31 -11.12 5.27
CA ASN A 136 -6.36 -10.10 6.31
C ASN A 136 -5.82 -10.62 7.65
N ASN A 137 -5.18 -9.73 8.40
CA ASN A 137 -4.67 -10.04 9.73
C ASN A 137 -5.80 -10.45 10.69
N HIS A 138 -6.95 -9.76 10.63
CA HIS A 138 -8.09 -10.07 11.50
C HIS A 138 -8.66 -11.47 11.26
N VAL A 139 -8.53 -12.05 10.05
CA VAL A 139 -8.99 -13.42 9.73
C VAL A 139 -8.24 -14.47 10.53
N ILE A 140 -6.95 -14.26 10.80
CA ILE A 140 -6.08 -15.23 11.47
C ILE A 140 -5.66 -14.81 12.87
N LYS A 141 -6.18 -13.70 13.39
CA LYS A 141 -5.81 -13.16 14.69
C LYS A 141 -6.10 -14.19 15.79
N ASN A 142 -5.10 -14.43 16.65
CA ASN A 142 -5.13 -15.40 17.74
C ASN A 142 -5.33 -16.88 17.31
N ALA A 143 -5.13 -17.20 16.03
CA ALA A 143 -5.22 -18.58 15.58
C ALA A 143 -4.04 -19.41 16.09
N SER A 144 -4.32 -20.58 16.67
CA SER A 144 -3.33 -21.59 17.06
C SER A 144 -2.99 -22.53 15.88
N GLU A 145 -3.92 -22.73 14.97
CA GLU A 145 -3.78 -23.57 13.78
C GLU A 145 -4.47 -22.90 12.59
N ILE A 146 -3.80 -22.91 11.43
CA ILE A 146 -4.35 -22.37 10.18
C ILE A 146 -4.29 -23.44 9.11
N ARG A 147 -5.45 -23.75 8.54
CA ARG A 147 -5.61 -24.70 7.44
C ARG A 147 -6.17 -23.98 6.22
N ILE A 148 -5.52 -24.20 5.09
CA ILE A 148 -5.91 -23.67 3.78
C ILE A 148 -6.60 -24.78 2.99
N VAL A 149 -7.76 -24.44 2.39
CA VAL A 149 -8.48 -25.33 1.49
C VAL A 149 -8.59 -24.67 0.12
N LEU A 150 -8.03 -25.32 -0.89
CA LEU A 150 -8.08 -24.88 -2.28
C LEU A 150 -9.46 -25.17 -2.90
N SER A 151 -9.73 -24.59 -4.05
CA SER A 151 -10.97 -24.79 -4.80
C SER A 151 -11.19 -26.26 -5.26
N ASP A 152 -10.11 -27.02 -5.45
CA ASP A 152 -10.09 -28.43 -5.78
C ASP A 152 -10.15 -29.35 -4.55
N ARG A 153 -10.37 -28.78 -3.36
CA ARG A 153 -10.47 -29.43 -2.04
C ARG A 153 -9.15 -29.96 -1.45
N ARG A 154 -8.00 -29.72 -2.08
CA ARG A 154 -6.71 -29.98 -1.43
C ARG A 154 -6.59 -29.13 -0.17
N GLN A 155 -5.97 -29.70 0.87
CA GLN A 155 -5.83 -29.05 2.18
C GLN A 155 -4.35 -28.99 2.58
N PHE A 156 -3.96 -27.85 3.12
CA PHE A 156 -2.59 -27.62 3.57
C PHE A 156 -2.59 -26.93 4.93
N ASN A 157 -1.67 -27.31 5.80
CA ASN A 157 -1.38 -26.51 7.00
C ASN A 157 -0.52 -25.32 6.60
N ALA A 158 -0.87 -24.14 7.06
CA ALA A 158 -0.14 -22.93 6.77
C ALA A 158 0.68 -22.46 7.96
N LYS A 159 1.85 -21.91 7.66
CA LYS A 159 2.68 -21.18 8.62
C LYS A 159 2.50 -19.68 8.44
N ILE A 160 2.37 -18.95 9.52
CA ILE A 160 2.38 -17.49 9.50
C ILE A 160 3.83 -17.04 9.25
N LEU A 161 4.08 -16.31 8.17
CA LEU A 161 5.36 -15.66 7.91
C LEU A 161 5.41 -14.25 8.49
N LEU A 162 4.32 -13.49 8.31
CA LEU A 162 4.21 -12.12 8.76
C LEU A 162 2.76 -11.76 9.06
N THR A 163 2.55 -10.95 10.09
CA THR A 163 1.27 -10.30 10.39
C THR A 163 1.49 -8.81 10.60
N ASN A 164 0.57 -8.00 10.14
CA ASN A 164 0.61 -6.57 10.39
C ASN A 164 -0.80 -6.00 10.62
N GLU A 165 -1.04 -5.52 11.85
CA GLU A 165 -2.32 -4.92 12.24
C GLU A 165 -2.55 -3.57 11.56
N GLN A 166 -1.48 -2.81 11.27
CA GLN A 166 -1.57 -1.46 10.70
C GLN A 166 -2.07 -1.45 9.25
N THR A 167 -1.81 -2.54 8.49
CA THR A 167 -2.30 -2.72 7.12
C THR A 167 -3.44 -3.71 7.02
N ASP A 168 -3.76 -4.38 8.14
CA ASP A 168 -4.68 -5.52 8.19
C ASP A 168 -4.31 -6.63 7.20
N LEU A 169 -3.02 -6.89 7.00
CA LEU A 169 -2.51 -7.95 6.13
C LEU A 169 -1.77 -9.02 6.92
N ALA A 170 -1.89 -10.26 6.45
CA ALA A 170 -1.09 -11.39 6.91
C ALA A 170 -0.60 -12.19 5.72
N ILE A 171 0.64 -12.67 5.81
CA ILE A 171 1.26 -13.54 4.83
C ILE A 171 1.45 -14.92 5.43
N LEU A 172 0.86 -15.90 4.75
CA LEU A 172 0.94 -17.30 5.09
C LEU A 172 1.79 -18.04 4.08
N LYS A 173 2.32 -19.19 4.46
CA LYS A 173 3.08 -20.09 3.60
C LYS A 173 2.52 -21.50 3.72
N ILE A 174 2.20 -22.11 2.58
CA ILE A 174 1.93 -23.54 2.46
C ILE A 174 3.09 -24.25 1.76
N ASN A 175 3.25 -25.52 2.02
CA ASN A 175 4.19 -26.38 1.33
C ASN A 175 3.41 -27.40 0.47
N ALA A 176 3.41 -27.18 -0.83
CA ALA A 176 2.76 -28.06 -1.81
C ALA A 176 3.74 -29.08 -2.44
N GLY A 177 4.99 -29.17 -1.91
CA GLY A 177 6.02 -30.05 -2.49
C GLY A 177 6.38 -29.61 -3.91
N GLN A 178 6.25 -30.52 -4.88
CA GLN A 178 6.50 -30.25 -6.31
C GLN A 178 5.23 -29.85 -7.10
N GLU A 179 4.08 -29.76 -6.43
CA GLU A 179 2.82 -29.41 -7.08
C GLU A 179 2.79 -27.92 -7.44
N LYS A 180 2.42 -27.64 -8.68
CA LYS A 180 2.20 -26.26 -9.10
C LYS A 180 0.90 -25.72 -8.50
N LEU A 181 1.02 -24.60 -7.82
CA LEU A 181 -0.12 -23.88 -7.26
C LEU A 181 -0.62 -22.83 -8.26
N PRO A 182 -1.95 -22.70 -8.42
CA PRO A 182 -2.52 -21.57 -9.14
C PRO A 182 -2.24 -20.27 -8.34
N TYR A 183 -1.87 -19.20 -9.02
CA TYR A 183 -1.66 -17.90 -8.38
C TYR A 183 -2.15 -16.75 -9.27
N ILE A 184 -2.40 -15.58 -8.67
CA ILE A 184 -2.82 -14.37 -9.37
C ILE A 184 -1.67 -13.38 -9.34
N LYS A 185 -1.30 -12.85 -10.52
CA LYS A 185 -0.28 -11.82 -10.64
C LYS A 185 -0.78 -10.48 -10.08
N MET A 186 0.04 -9.81 -9.29
CA MET A 186 -0.26 -8.48 -8.77
C MET A 186 0.00 -7.40 -9.83
N ARG A 187 -1.01 -6.61 -10.14
CA ARG A 187 -0.90 -5.41 -10.96
C ARG A 187 -0.47 -4.22 -10.09
N ASP A 188 0.11 -3.21 -10.68
CA ASP A 188 0.35 -1.92 -10.03
C ASP A 188 -1.00 -1.22 -9.79
N SER A 189 -1.41 -1.11 -8.51
CA SER A 189 -2.67 -0.46 -8.13
C SER A 189 -2.71 1.05 -8.41
N ASP A 190 -1.59 1.67 -8.76
CA ASP A 190 -1.56 3.08 -9.18
C ASP A 190 -2.02 3.26 -10.65
N THR A 191 -2.22 2.16 -11.40
CA THR A 191 -2.68 2.18 -12.80
C THR A 191 -4.18 2.01 -12.98
N ILE A 192 -4.92 1.80 -11.89
CA ILE A 192 -6.39 1.66 -11.92
C ILE A 192 -7.07 3.03 -11.87
N ASN A 193 -8.28 3.10 -12.41
CA ASN A 193 -9.07 4.32 -12.48
C ASN A 193 -10.44 4.12 -11.83
N VAL A 194 -11.03 5.21 -11.36
CA VAL A 194 -12.44 5.23 -10.95
C VAL A 194 -13.30 4.93 -12.17
N GLY A 195 -14.24 3.97 -12.03
CA GLY A 195 -15.07 3.47 -13.12
C GLY A 195 -14.58 2.15 -13.73
N ASP A 196 -13.33 1.69 -13.45
CA ASP A 196 -12.85 0.39 -13.89
C ASP A 196 -13.71 -0.73 -13.31
N LEU A 197 -14.11 -1.68 -14.16
CA LEU A 197 -14.84 -2.89 -13.75
C LEU A 197 -13.93 -3.80 -12.94
N VAL A 198 -14.50 -4.37 -11.87
CA VAL A 198 -13.77 -5.27 -10.96
C VAL A 198 -14.66 -6.45 -10.52
N LEU A 199 -13.99 -7.54 -10.14
CA LEU A 199 -14.59 -8.66 -9.45
C LEU A 199 -14.02 -8.81 -8.04
N ALA A 200 -14.87 -8.91 -7.04
CA ALA A 200 -14.48 -9.33 -5.71
C ALA A 200 -14.76 -10.83 -5.57
N ILE A 201 -13.70 -11.61 -5.32
CA ILE A 201 -13.77 -13.07 -5.22
C ILE A 201 -13.36 -13.49 -3.82
N GLY A 202 -14.22 -14.30 -3.17
CA GLY A 202 -13.94 -14.96 -1.91
C GLY A 202 -14.30 -16.43 -1.97
N ASN A 203 -13.92 -17.17 -0.93
CA ASN A 203 -14.29 -18.58 -0.77
C ASN A 203 -14.84 -18.82 0.65
N PRO A 204 -15.99 -18.19 1.00
CA PRO A 204 -16.58 -18.34 2.31
C PRO A 204 -17.05 -19.79 2.52
N PHE A 205 -16.85 -20.30 3.73
CA PHE A 205 -17.37 -21.61 4.18
C PHE A 205 -16.82 -22.85 3.46
N GLY A 206 -15.92 -22.71 2.48
CA GLY A 206 -15.36 -23.84 1.73
C GLY A 206 -16.39 -24.62 0.89
N VAL A 207 -17.61 -24.09 0.75
CA VAL A 207 -18.71 -24.73 -0.02
C VAL A 207 -18.78 -24.23 -1.46
N GLY A 208 -17.90 -23.30 -1.84
CA GLY A 208 -17.82 -22.73 -3.18
C GLY A 208 -17.35 -21.27 -3.14
N GLN A 209 -16.90 -20.80 -4.29
CA GLN A 209 -16.48 -19.41 -4.46
C GLN A 209 -17.68 -18.49 -4.57
N THR A 210 -17.59 -17.33 -3.92
CA THR A 210 -18.53 -16.23 -4.09
C THR A 210 -17.85 -15.17 -4.94
N VAL A 211 -18.55 -14.73 -5.99
CA VAL A 211 -18.09 -13.69 -6.90
C VAL A 211 -19.12 -12.60 -6.95
N THR A 212 -18.67 -11.37 -6.73
CA THR A 212 -19.47 -10.16 -6.92
C THR A 212 -18.77 -9.24 -7.89
N SER A 213 -19.52 -8.49 -8.69
CA SER A 213 -19.01 -7.53 -9.66
C SER A 213 -19.41 -6.12 -9.29
N GLY A 214 -18.58 -5.18 -9.66
CA GLY A 214 -18.79 -3.76 -9.46
C GLY A 214 -17.74 -2.94 -10.19
N ILE A 215 -17.57 -1.71 -9.75
CA ILE A 215 -16.55 -0.79 -10.26
C ILE A 215 -15.64 -0.28 -9.13
N ILE A 216 -14.53 0.30 -9.49
CA ILE A 216 -13.77 1.17 -8.60
C ILE A 216 -14.59 2.45 -8.39
N SER A 217 -15.13 2.62 -7.19
CA SER A 217 -15.97 3.79 -6.86
C SER A 217 -15.13 4.99 -6.44
N ALA A 218 -13.98 4.75 -5.79
CA ALA A 218 -13.02 5.78 -5.42
C ALA A 218 -11.64 5.17 -5.14
N LEU A 219 -10.62 6.00 -5.22
CA LEU A 219 -9.24 5.68 -4.87
C LEU A 219 -8.79 6.55 -3.69
N ALA A 220 -7.75 6.11 -3.00
CA ALA A 220 -7.11 6.91 -1.94
C ALA A 220 -8.07 7.32 -0.79
N ARG A 221 -8.95 6.41 -0.35
CA ARG A 221 -9.81 6.69 0.80
C ARG A 221 -9.00 6.58 2.09
N THR A 222 -8.72 7.73 2.71
CA THR A 222 -7.83 7.86 3.87
C THR A 222 -8.58 7.95 5.19
N ALA A 223 -9.66 8.67 5.30
CA ALA A 223 -10.30 9.00 6.58
C ALA A 223 -11.34 7.96 7.07
N ILE A 224 -11.13 6.65 6.86
CA ILE A 224 -12.13 5.62 7.18
C ILE A 224 -11.95 5.06 8.60
N GLY A 225 -10.76 5.24 9.20
CA GLY A 225 -10.47 4.78 10.57
C GLY A 225 -10.39 3.25 10.72
N ILE A 226 -10.19 2.53 9.63
CA ILE A 226 -10.10 1.05 9.62
C ILE A 226 -8.72 0.59 10.07
N THR A 227 -7.66 1.22 9.54
CA THR A 227 -6.25 0.89 9.82
C THR A 227 -5.41 2.15 9.87
N ASP A 228 -4.19 2.03 10.38
CA ASP A 228 -3.22 3.14 10.45
C ASP A 228 -2.70 3.55 9.07
N TYR A 229 -2.63 2.60 8.12
CA TYR A 229 -2.37 2.84 6.70
C TYR A 229 -3.70 2.85 5.94
N SER A 230 -4.56 3.82 6.28
CA SER A 230 -5.86 4.01 5.64
C SER A 230 -5.68 4.59 4.24
N PHE A 231 -5.47 3.73 3.26
CA PHE A 231 -5.43 4.10 1.85
C PHE A 231 -6.07 2.96 1.05
N PHE A 232 -7.38 3.02 0.88
CA PHE A 232 -8.14 1.90 0.33
C PHE A 232 -8.65 2.20 -1.08
N ILE A 233 -8.80 1.14 -1.86
CA ILE A 233 -9.63 1.11 -3.05
C ILE A 233 -11.07 0.94 -2.55
N GLN A 234 -11.95 1.87 -2.92
CA GLN A 234 -13.39 1.73 -2.68
C GLN A 234 -14.04 1.09 -3.90
N THR A 235 -14.94 0.13 -3.68
CA THR A 235 -15.74 -0.54 -4.71
C THR A 235 -17.17 -0.71 -4.28
N ASP A 236 -18.10 -0.74 -5.23
CA ASP A 236 -19.49 -1.11 -5.01
C ASP A 236 -19.75 -2.62 -5.22
N ALA A 237 -18.73 -3.37 -5.67
CA ALA A 237 -18.77 -4.83 -5.61
C ALA A 237 -19.07 -5.27 -4.18
N SER A 238 -20.12 -6.08 -3.99
CA SER A 238 -20.60 -6.46 -2.66
C SER A 238 -19.53 -7.27 -1.91
N ILE A 239 -18.96 -6.68 -0.85
CA ILE A 239 -18.10 -7.35 0.10
C ILE A 239 -18.99 -7.80 1.27
N ASN A 240 -18.91 -9.07 1.64
CA ASN A 240 -19.67 -9.67 2.74
C ASN A 240 -18.75 -10.54 3.59
N PRO A 241 -19.15 -10.96 4.81
CA PRO A 241 -18.41 -11.92 5.62
C PRO A 241 -18.03 -13.15 4.80
N GLY A 242 -16.73 -13.49 4.81
CA GLY A 242 -16.15 -14.56 4.01
C GLY A 242 -15.39 -14.11 2.76
N ASN A 243 -15.70 -12.93 2.19
CA ASN A 243 -14.88 -12.35 1.11
C ASN A 243 -13.62 -11.63 1.66
N SER A 244 -13.57 -11.32 2.96
CA SER A 244 -12.40 -10.72 3.59
C SER A 244 -11.16 -11.59 3.42
N GLY A 245 -10.04 -11.00 3.02
CA GLY A 245 -8.81 -11.68 2.62
C GLY A 245 -8.82 -12.22 1.20
N GLY A 246 -9.95 -12.20 0.50
CA GLY A 246 -10.10 -12.59 -0.89
C GLY A 246 -9.62 -11.53 -1.88
N ALA A 247 -9.71 -11.83 -3.16
CA ALA A 247 -9.16 -11.02 -4.24
C ALA A 247 -10.13 -9.93 -4.72
N LEU A 248 -9.62 -8.73 -4.95
CA LEU A 248 -10.20 -7.75 -5.87
C LEU A 248 -9.43 -7.81 -7.18
N ILE A 249 -10.11 -8.14 -8.28
CA ILE A 249 -9.50 -8.48 -9.58
C ILE A 249 -9.96 -7.48 -10.65
N ALA A 250 -9.03 -7.03 -11.46
CA ALA A 250 -9.30 -6.28 -12.68
C ALA A 250 -9.73 -7.21 -13.83
N MET A 251 -10.30 -6.65 -14.90
CA MET A 251 -10.81 -7.42 -16.04
C MET A 251 -9.74 -8.15 -16.85
N ASP A 252 -8.46 -7.82 -16.65
CA ASP A 252 -7.31 -8.55 -17.22
C ASP A 252 -6.88 -9.78 -16.40
N GLY A 253 -7.57 -10.09 -15.30
CA GLY A 253 -7.26 -11.21 -14.42
C GLY A 253 -6.16 -10.95 -13.41
N THR A 254 -5.72 -9.71 -13.24
CA THR A 254 -4.68 -9.33 -12.27
C THR A 254 -5.27 -8.89 -10.94
N LEU A 255 -4.53 -9.14 -9.86
CA LEU A 255 -4.87 -8.72 -8.51
C LEU A 255 -4.58 -7.22 -8.34
N ILE A 256 -5.58 -6.45 -8.01
CA ILE A 256 -5.48 -5.01 -7.73
C ILE A 256 -5.65 -4.69 -6.23
N GLY A 257 -6.20 -5.61 -5.45
CA GLY A 257 -6.32 -5.43 -4.00
C GLY A 257 -6.77 -6.68 -3.27
N ILE A 258 -6.73 -6.61 -1.94
CA ILE A 258 -7.27 -7.63 -1.02
C ILE A 258 -8.51 -7.05 -0.34
N ASN A 259 -9.65 -7.71 -0.53
CA ASN A 259 -10.90 -7.32 0.10
C ASN A 259 -10.76 -7.34 1.62
N THR A 260 -11.20 -6.27 2.33
CA THR A 260 -10.97 -6.20 3.77
C THR A 260 -12.23 -5.86 4.58
N ALA A 261 -12.97 -4.82 4.21
CA ALA A 261 -14.05 -4.30 5.03
C ALA A 261 -15.20 -3.72 4.21
N ILE A 262 -16.33 -3.51 4.88
CA ILE A 262 -17.48 -2.75 4.36
C ILE A 262 -17.79 -1.59 5.31
N PHE A 263 -18.37 -0.53 4.77
CA PHE A 263 -19.05 0.47 5.60
C PHE A 263 -20.43 -0.08 5.97
N SER A 264 -20.71 -0.22 7.26
CA SER A 264 -22.02 -0.64 7.78
C SER A 264 -22.61 0.46 8.65
N ASN A 265 -23.84 0.89 8.37
CA ASN A 265 -24.57 1.79 9.25
C ASN A 265 -24.99 1.04 10.53
N LYS A 266 -24.74 1.65 11.70
CA LYS A 266 -25.24 1.17 12.98
C LYS A 266 -26.77 1.10 12.90
N GLY A 267 -27.33 -0.12 12.89
CA GLY A 267 -28.79 -0.35 12.93
C GLY A 267 -29.42 -1.02 11.70
N SER A 268 -28.70 -1.25 10.60
CA SER A 268 -29.18 -2.06 9.49
C SER A 268 -28.71 -3.51 9.64
N SER A 269 -29.56 -4.45 9.27
CA SER A 269 -29.31 -5.91 9.31
C SER A 269 -28.23 -6.33 8.29
N GLY A 270 -27.04 -5.81 8.48
CA GLY A 270 -25.73 -6.39 8.26
C GLY A 270 -25.38 -6.94 6.89
N GLY A 271 -25.75 -6.30 5.77
CA GLY A 271 -25.21 -6.62 4.44
C GLY A 271 -24.40 -5.48 3.83
N SER A 272 -23.73 -5.74 2.71
CA SER A 272 -23.07 -4.68 1.93
C SER A 272 -24.10 -3.62 1.50
N VAL A 273 -23.81 -2.37 1.80
CA VAL A 273 -24.58 -1.20 1.35
C VAL A 273 -24.01 -0.59 0.07
N GLY A 274 -23.19 -1.34 -0.69
CA GLY A 274 -22.53 -0.86 -1.89
C GLY A 274 -21.26 -0.02 -1.59
N ILE A 275 -20.69 -0.15 -0.40
CA ILE A 275 -19.43 0.51 -0.03
C ILE A 275 -18.50 -0.57 0.55
N GLY A 276 -17.65 -1.11 -0.30
CA GLY A 276 -16.62 -2.07 0.04
C GLY A 276 -15.23 -1.44 -0.05
N PHE A 277 -14.28 -1.98 0.70
CA PHE A 277 -12.89 -1.52 0.73
C PHE A 277 -11.92 -2.68 0.51
N ALA A 278 -10.85 -2.40 -0.25
CA ALA A 278 -9.77 -3.33 -0.46
C ALA A 278 -8.41 -2.65 -0.22
N VAL A 279 -7.47 -3.38 0.37
CA VAL A 279 -6.07 -2.96 0.51
C VAL A 279 -5.41 -3.01 -0.86
N PRO A 280 -4.82 -1.91 -1.39
CA PRO A 280 -4.22 -1.88 -2.72
C PRO A 280 -3.07 -2.87 -2.89
N SER A 281 -2.93 -3.44 -4.09
CA SER A 281 -1.88 -4.43 -4.41
C SER A 281 -0.45 -3.91 -4.21
N ASN A 282 -0.19 -2.61 -4.34
CA ASN A 282 1.14 -2.04 -4.03
C ASN A 282 1.50 -2.20 -2.55
N MET A 283 0.54 -2.01 -1.63
CA MET A 283 0.75 -2.29 -0.21
C MET A 283 0.92 -3.80 0.03
N VAL A 284 0.09 -4.63 -0.62
CA VAL A 284 0.22 -6.09 -0.56
C VAL A 284 1.62 -6.53 -0.98
N LYS A 285 2.14 -6.00 -2.08
CA LYS A 285 3.49 -6.28 -2.59
C LYS A 285 4.58 -5.91 -1.58
N THR A 286 4.45 -4.76 -0.91
CA THR A 286 5.40 -4.34 0.15
C THR A 286 5.41 -5.34 1.30
N VAL A 287 4.24 -5.77 1.77
CA VAL A 287 4.12 -6.73 2.89
C VAL A 287 4.61 -8.14 2.49
N VAL A 288 4.30 -8.62 1.27
CA VAL A 288 4.81 -9.90 0.73
C VAL A 288 6.34 -9.88 0.64
N ASN A 289 6.93 -8.81 0.10
CA ASN A 289 8.39 -8.68 0.02
C ASN A 289 9.02 -8.66 1.42
N SER A 290 8.40 -7.98 2.38
CA SER A 290 8.83 -7.98 3.78
C SER A 290 8.79 -9.38 4.40
N ALA A 291 7.73 -10.16 4.12
CA ALA A 291 7.60 -11.54 4.60
C ALA A 291 8.71 -12.46 4.08
N LYS A 292 9.13 -12.29 2.80
CA LYS A 292 10.24 -13.04 2.20
C LYS A 292 11.58 -12.75 2.88
N ILE A 293 11.76 -11.56 3.44
CA ILE A 293 12.96 -11.17 4.20
C ILE A 293 12.84 -11.56 5.69
N GLY A 294 11.65 -11.97 6.14
CA GLY A 294 11.38 -12.38 7.53
C GLY A 294 11.15 -11.23 8.51
N ARG A 295 11.03 -10.00 8.05
CA ARG A 295 10.73 -8.83 8.87
C ARG A 295 9.94 -7.78 8.10
N LEU A 296 9.02 -7.11 8.77
CA LEU A 296 8.27 -6.01 8.17
C LEU A 296 9.18 -4.79 7.97
N ILE A 297 9.23 -4.28 6.75
CA ILE A 297 9.99 -3.11 6.39
C ILE A 297 9.08 -2.17 5.62
N PHE A 298 8.91 -0.97 6.16
CA PHE A 298 8.34 0.15 5.41
C PHE A 298 9.42 1.19 5.15
N PRO A 299 9.55 1.69 3.92
CA PRO A 299 10.35 2.86 3.63
C PRO A 299 9.92 4.04 4.49
N TRP A 300 10.88 4.88 4.85
CA TRP A 300 10.70 6.00 5.75
C TRP A 300 11.27 7.28 5.14
N LEU A 301 10.52 8.37 5.28
CA LEU A 301 10.90 9.67 4.76
C LEU A 301 11.82 10.44 5.71
N GLY A 302 11.71 10.23 7.02
CA GLY A 302 12.43 11.01 8.01
C GLY A 302 11.86 12.40 8.22
N ALA A 303 10.57 12.59 7.99
CA ALA A 303 9.87 13.85 8.22
C ALA A 303 8.49 13.58 8.80
N THR A 304 7.97 14.53 9.60
CA THR A 304 6.54 14.60 9.94
C THR A 304 5.89 15.70 9.13
N SER A 305 4.60 15.56 8.90
CA SER A 305 3.84 16.49 8.08
C SER A 305 2.45 16.74 8.63
N GLN A 306 1.82 17.79 8.14
CA GLN A 306 0.44 18.15 8.43
C GLN A 306 -0.31 18.41 7.13
N THR A 307 -1.54 17.90 7.04
CA THR A 307 -2.43 18.18 5.91
C THR A 307 -2.72 19.65 5.77
N ILE A 308 -2.69 20.17 4.53
CA ILE A 308 -3.02 21.55 4.22
C ILE A 308 -4.54 21.75 4.33
N SER A 309 -4.97 22.56 5.30
CA SER A 309 -6.34 23.04 5.42
C SER A 309 -6.61 24.20 4.43
N SER A 310 -7.88 24.61 4.30
CA SER A 310 -8.23 25.78 3.46
C SER A 310 -7.49 27.05 3.88
N ASP A 311 -7.34 27.28 5.20
CA ASP A 311 -6.64 28.46 5.72
C ASP A 311 -5.14 28.40 5.39
N LEU A 312 -4.51 27.22 5.58
CA LEU A 312 -3.10 27.03 5.23
C LEU A 312 -2.87 27.12 3.71
N ALA A 313 -3.84 26.71 2.87
CA ALA A 313 -3.71 26.85 1.42
C ALA A 313 -3.54 28.30 1.00
N VAL A 314 -4.29 29.22 1.60
CA VAL A 314 -4.16 30.67 1.36
C VAL A 314 -2.77 31.15 1.79
N GLU A 315 -2.31 30.76 2.99
CA GLU A 315 -1.00 31.17 3.52
C GLU A 315 0.16 30.70 2.64
N PHE A 316 0.09 29.45 2.13
CA PHE A 316 1.09 28.90 1.23
C PHE A 316 0.88 29.28 -0.26
N GLY A 317 -0.12 30.10 -0.58
CA GLY A 317 -0.42 30.55 -1.93
C GLY A 317 -0.84 29.41 -2.87
N LEU A 318 -1.58 28.44 -2.36
CA LEU A 318 -2.15 27.33 -3.13
C LEU A 318 -3.57 27.69 -3.59
N GLU A 319 -3.91 27.31 -4.83
CA GLU A 319 -5.26 27.54 -5.39
C GLU A 319 -6.35 26.72 -4.68
N LYS A 320 -5.97 25.59 -4.10
CA LYS A 320 -6.87 24.65 -3.40
C LYS A 320 -6.14 23.95 -2.25
N PRO A 321 -6.84 23.49 -1.21
CA PRO A 321 -6.25 22.75 -0.11
C PRO A 321 -5.79 21.36 -0.62
N THR A 322 -4.50 21.25 -0.93
CA THR A 322 -3.85 20.01 -1.38
C THR A 322 -2.41 19.98 -0.89
N GLY A 323 -1.89 18.77 -0.69
CA GLY A 323 -0.53 18.59 -0.19
C GLY A 323 -0.44 18.55 1.33
N VAL A 324 0.77 18.39 1.78
CA VAL A 324 1.14 18.37 3.20
C VAL A 324 2.32 19.27 3.45
N VAL A 325 2.30 20.04 4.53
CA VAL A 325 3.46 20.84 4.96
C VAL A 325 4.35 20.03 5.89
N ILE A 326 5.65 20.07 5.66
CA ILE A 326 6.67 19.46 6.52
C ILE A 326 6.81 20.30 7.78
N ASN A 327 6.62 19.71 8.96
CA ASN A 327 6.66 20.38 10.25
C ASN A 327 7.79 19.92 11.19
N ASP A 328 8.43 18.78 10.91
CA ASP A 328 9.67 18.36 11.58
C ASP A 328 10.46 17.43 10.67
N ILE A 329 11.81 17.44 10.80
CA ILE A 329 12.72 16.61 10.00
C ILE A 329 13.69 15.92 10.95
N PHE A 330 13.92 14.64 10.72
CA PHE A 330 14.88 13.84 11.47
C PHE A 330 16.29 14.12 10.93
N PRO A 331 17.24 14.58 11.78
CA PRO A 331 18.61 14.84 11.37
C PRO A 331 19.26 13.59 10.76
N ASP A 332 20.01 13.79 9.70
CA ASP A 332 20.69 12.74 8.93
C ASP A 332 19.71 11.69 8.33
N GLY A 333 18.41 11.97 8.32
CA GLY A 333 17.42 11.11 7.68
C GLY A 333 17.21 11.43 6.20
N PRO A 334 16.44 10.60 5.45
CA PRO A 334 16.22 10.78 4.01
C PRO A 334 15.77 12.19 3.60
N ALA A 335 14.83 12.78 4.34
CA ALA A 335 14.33 14.13 4.07
C ALA A 335 15.43 15.21 4.26
N ASP A 336 16.21 15.09 5.33
CA ASP A 336 17.32 16.01 5.64
C ASP A 336 18.42 15.91 4.59
N MET A 337 18.85 14.68 4.28
CA MET A 337 19.84 14.41 3.24
C MET A 337 19.43 14.87 1.85
N ALA A 338 18.13 14.85 1.56
CA ALA A 338 17.57 15.38 0.32
C ALA A 338 17.42 16.91 0.30
N GLY A 339 17.70 17.59 1.42
CA GLY A 339 17.55 19.04 1.55
C GLY A 339 16.11 19.52 1.63
N LEU A 340 15.16 18.69 2.11
CA LEU A 340 13.85 19.17 2.50
C LEU A 340 13.96 20.11 3.70
N LEU A 341 13.07 21.07 3.79
CA LEU A 341 13.05 22.05 4.87
C LEU A 341 11.66 22.06 5.55
N ILE A 342 11.67 22.43 6.84
CA ILE A 342 10.41 22.73 7.54
C ILE A 342 9.71 23.88 6.82
N GLY A 343 8.41 23.73 6.54
CA GLY A 343 7.62 24.67 5.75
C GLY A 343 7.52 24.33 4.26
N ASP A 344 8.24 23.31 3.77
CA ASP A 344 8.01 22.80 2.41
C ASP A 344 6.64 22.14 2.32
N VAL A 345 5.91 22.41 1.24
CA VAL A 345 4.65 21.74 0.96
C VAL A 345 4.88 20.66 -0.10
N VAL A 346 4.73 19.39 0.27
CA VAL A 346 4.82 18.25 -0.65
C VAL A 346 3.51 18.15 -1.43
N LEU A 347 3.58 18.31 -2.76
CA LEU A 347 2.45 18.30 -3.69
C LEU A 347 2.26 16.95 -4.35
N SER A 348 3.35 16.28 -4.73
CA SER A 348 3.32 14.93 -5.32
C SER A 348 4.61 14.17 -5.02
N VAL A 349 4.53 12.84 -5.11
CA VAL A 349 5.67 11.93 -5.00
C VAL A 349 5.60 10.93 -6.15
N ASP A 350 6.65 10.83 -6.98
CA ASP A 350 6.69 10.04 -8.23
C ASP A 350 5.45 10.30 -9.11
N GLY A 351 5.12 11.56 -9.32
CA GLY A 351 4.00 12.01 -10.14
C GLY A 351 2.61 11.79 -9.54
N LYS A 352 2.49 11.13 -8.38
CA LYS A 352 1.19 10.91 -7.70
C LYS A 352 0.91 12.04 -6.71
N THR A 353 -0.23 12.68 -6.87
CA THR A 353 -0.66 13.80 -6.01
C THR A 353 -0.80 13.35 -4.56
N ILE A 354 -0.29 14.17 -3.65
CA ILE A 354 -0.47 14.01 -2.21
C ILE A 354 -1.60 14.93 -1.76
N THR A 355 -2.65 14.37 -1.20
CA THR A 355 -3.82 15.12 -0.72
C THR A 355 -3.76 15.41 0.77
N ASP A 356 -3.20 14.48 1.53
CA ASP A 356 -3.16 14.49 2.99
C ASP A 356 -1.99 13.66 3.54
N THR A 357 -1.84 13.64 4.85
CA THR A 357 -0.74 12.93 5.54
C THR A 357 -0.80 11.42 5.35
N ASP A 358 -1.99 10.83 5.22
CA ASP A 358 -2.14 9.39 5.04
C ASP A 358 -1.77 8.99 3.60
N ALA A 359 -2.10 9.83 2.61
CA ALA A 359 -1.65 9.66 1.23
C ALA A 359 -0.12 9.71 1.13
N LEU A 360 0.55 10.65 1.83
CA LEU A 360 2.02 10.68 1.87
C LEU A 360 2.58 9.43 2.54
N ARG A 361 2.02 9.01 3.69
CA ARG A 361 2.45 7.81 4.42
C ARG A 361 2.33 6.55 3.56
N TYR A 362 1.17 6.35 2.92
CA TYR A 362 0.96 5.24 2.01
C TYR A 362 1.95 5.27 0.84
N ARG A 363 2.10 6.43 0.20
CA ARG A 363 2.99 6.58 -0.96
C ARG A 363 4.42 6.22 -0.59
N VAL A 364 4.95 6.76 0.50
CA VAL A 364 6.29 6.43 1.01
C VAL A 364 6.41 4.93 1.32
N ALA A 365 5.42 4.34 2.01
CA ALA A 365 5.45 2.92 2.40
C ALA A 365 5.42 1.94 1.22
N THR A 366 4.94 2.36 0.05
CA THR A 366 4.83 1.50 -1.15
C THR A 366 5.97 1.70 -2.16
N LEU A 367 6.87 2.64 -1.92
CA LEU A 367 8.02 2.90 -2.78
C LEU A 367 9.19 1.96 -2.48
N PRO A 368 10.06 1.70 -3.45
CA PRO A 368 11.22 0.85 -3.23
C PRO A 368 12.29 1.53 -2.36
N LEU A 369 12.87 0.76 -1.43
CA LEU A 369 14.03 1.21 -0.64
C LEU A 369 15.26 1.42 -1.51
N GLY A 370 16.08 2.43 -1.16
CA GLY A 370 17.38 2.70 -1.78
C GLY A 370 17.32 3.25 -3.20
N LYS A 371 16.13 3.49 -3.76
CA LYS A 371 15.96 4.13 -5.06
C LYS A 371 15.60 5.60 -4.89
N ILE A 372 16.03 6.41 -5.87
CA ILE A 372 15.67 7.83 -5.91
C ILE A 372 14.18 7.94 -6.25
N THR A 373 13.46 8.65 -5.40
CA THR A 373 12.05 9.02 -5.53
C THR A 373 11.97 10.52 -5.72
N ILE A 374 11.19 11.01 -6.67
CA ILE A 374 11.05 12.44 -6.92
C ILE A 374 9.85 13.01 -6.18
N ALA A 375 10.10 13.89 -5.22
CA ALA A 375 9.07 14.69 -4.57
C ALA A 375 8.97 16.07 -5.23
N LYS A 376 7.78 16.44 -5.69
CA LYS A 376 7.48 17.80 -6.13
C LYS A 376 7.00 18.60 -4.93
N ILE A 377 7.76 19.62 -4.58
CA ILE A 377 7.48 20.47 -3.42
C ILE A 377 7.23 21.92 -3.83
N ARG A 378 6.54 22.67 -2.96
CA ARG A 378 6.46 24.13 -3.03
C ARG A 378 7.22 24.73 -1.86
N ARG A 379 8.23 25.55 -2.16
CA ARG A 379 9.08 26.26 -1.20
C ARG A 379 9.08 27.75 -1.53
N ARG A 380 8.62 28.59 -0.62
CA ARG A 380 8.56 30.07 -0.80
C ARG A 380 7.95 30.46 -2.16
N GLY A 381 6.81 29.85 -2.51
CA GLY A 381 6.07 30.14 -3.75
C GLY A 381 6.61 29.44 -5.00
N LYS A 382 7.82 28.88 -5.00
CA LYS A 382 8.41 28.16 -6.15
C LYS A 382 8.16 26.67 -6.06
N VAL A 383 7.88 26.02 -7.20
CA VAL A 383 7.77 24.57 -7.31
C VAL A 383 9.14 24.01 -7.67
N LEU A 384 9.57 22.98 -6.94
CA LEU A 384 10.87 22.34 -7.07
C LEU A 384 10.69 20.82 -7.08
N ASP A 385 11.55 20.12 -7.81
CA ASP A 385 11.65 18.67 -7.75
C ASP A 385 12.86 18.30 -6.85
N VAL A 386 12.60 17.45 -5.85
CA VAL A 386 13.61 17.00 -4.89
C VAL A 386 13.73 15.48 -4.97
N GLY A 387 14.94 15.01 -5.27
CA GLY A 387 15.27 13.59 -5.27
C GLY A 387 15.54 13.08 -3.85
N ILE A 388 14.77 12.09 -3.41
CA ILE A 388 14.88 11.51 -2.06
C ILE A 388 15.19 10.02 -2.18
N VAL A 389 16.17 9.54 -1.45
CA VAL A 389 16.45 8.10 -1.29
C VAL A 389 15.81 7.64 0.00
N LEU A 390 14.76 6.84 -0.10
CA LEU A 390 14.05 6.33 1.07
C LEU A 390 14.86 5.20 1.71
N GLU A 391 14.90 5.20 3.04
CA GLU A 391 15.63 4.23 3.85
C GLU A 391 14.74 3.54 4.88
N GLU A 392 15.28 2.53 5.55
CA GLU A 392 14.62 1.96 6.72
C GLU A 392 14.68 2.94 7.89
N PRO A 393 13.61 3.04 8.70
CA PRO A 393 13.63 3.88 9.88
C PRO A 393 14.68 3.37 10.88
N PRO A 394 15.51 4.25 11.50
CA PRO A 394 16.45 3.86 12.52
C PRO A 394 15.79 3.10 13.68
N SER A 395 16.34 1.94 14.05
CA SER A 395 15.84 1.10 15.14
C SER A 395 16.51 1.38 16.49
N LEU A 396 17.47 2.32 16.51
CA LEU A 396 18.15 2.74 17.73
C LEU A 396 17.59 4.08 18.24
N PRO A 397 17.53 4.28 19.57
CA PRO A 397 17.87 3.31 20.62
C PRO A 397 16.87 2.14 20.68
N LYS A 398 17.34 0.95 21.12
CA LYS A 398 16.41 -0.20 21.35
C LYS A 398 15.33 0.19 22.37
N PRO A 399 14.11 -0.35 22.29
CA PRO A 399 12.99 0.08 23.13
C PRO A 399 13.24 0.04 24.64
N ASN A 400 14.02 -0.95 25.15
CA ASN A 400 14.35 -1.08 26.58
C ASN A 400 13.11 -0.86 27.49
N ILE A 401 12.09 -1.69 27.31
CA ILE A 401 10.80 -1.56 28.00
C ILE A 401 11.02 -1.68 29.53
N LEU A 402 10.42 -0.76 30.28
CA LEU A 402 10.51 -0.68 31.73
C LEU A 402 9.11 -0.51 32.35
N ASP A 403 8.75 -1.42 33.24
CA ASP A 403 7.65 -1.23 34.19
C ASP A 403 8.20 -0.46 35.40
N VAL A 404 7.80 0.81 35.53
CA VAL A 404 8.32 1.69 36.60
C VAL A 404 7.68 1.33 37.94
N LYS A 405 8.54 1.07 38.92
CA LYS A 405 8.15 0.71 40.31
C LYS A 405 8.78 1.66 41.31
N GLY A 406 8.28 1.64 42.57
CA GLY A 406 8.83 2.37 43.69
C GLY A 406 8.07 3.66 44.02
N ASN A 407 8.53 4.38 45.04
CA ASN A 407 7.89 5.63 45.49
C ASN A 407 8.31 6.80 44.61
N ASN A 408 7.63 6.95 43.47
CA ASN A 408 7.83 8.01 42.50
C ASN A 408 6.55 8.22 41.65
N PRO A 409 6.38 9.37 40.99
CA PRO A 409 5.16 9.73 40.27
C PRO A 409 4.88 8.85 39.04
N PHE A 410 5.85 8.10 38.56
CA PHE A 410 5.72 7.22 37.39
C PHE A 410 5.44 5.77 37.79
N ASN A 411 5.29 5.48 39.10
CA ASN A 411 4.98 4.12 39.55
C ASN A 411 3.71 3.59 38.89
N GLY A 412 3.81 2.39 38.31
CA GLY A 412 2.75 1.76 37.50
C GLY A 412 2.73 2.19 36.03
N ALA A 413 3.63 3.07 35.58
CA ALA A 413 3.80 3.35 34.17
C ALA A 413 4.68 2.28 33.49
N ARG A 414 4.30 1.88 32.28
CA ARG A 414 5.14 1.11 31.36
C ARG A 414 5.70 2.04 30.30
N VAL A 415 7.01 2.12 30.19
CA VAL A 415 7.69 3.09 29.32
C VAL A 415 8.73 2.41 28.45
N ALA A 416 9.08 3.05 27.32
CA ALA A 416 10.13 2.56 26.43
C ALA A 416 10.95 3.72 25.83
N ASN A 417 12.16 3.42 25.38
CA ASN A 417 12.89 4.31 24.49
C ASN A 417 12.16 4.43 23.15
N LEU A 418 12.12 5.62 22.61
CA LEU A 418 11.53 5.91 21.32
C LEU A 418 12.63 5.97 20.26
N SER A 419 12.47 5.20 19.19
CA SER A 419 13.23 5.30 17.94
C SER A 419 12.26 5.46 16.78
N PRO A 420 12.67 5.94 15.59
CA PRO A 420 11.79 6.06 14.43
C PRO A 420 11.07 4.77 14.08
N ALA A 421 11.77 3.62 14.07
CA ALA A 421 11.15 2.32 13.83
C ALA A 421 10.10 1.94 14.90
N PHE A 422 10.37 2.27 16.15
CA PHE A 422 9.44 1.99 17.25
C PHE A 422 8.26 2.96 17.24
N ALA A 423 8.48 4.23 16.86
CA ALA A 423 7.42 5.22 16.67
C ALA A 423 6.42 4.78 15.61
N LEU A 424 6.92 4.30 14.45
CA LEU A 424 6.08 3.74 13.40
C LEU A 424 5.29 2.52 13.89
N LYS A 425 5.93 1.59 14.60
CA LYS A 425 5.26 0.40 15.16
C LYS A 425 4.14 0.76 16.14
N GLU A 426 4.32 1.78 16.96
CA GLU A 426 3.35 2.24 17.97
C GLU A 426 2.37 3.30 17.41
N ASN A 427 2.42 3.57 16.11
CA ASN A 427 1.61 4.59 15.42
C ASN A 427 1.68 5.97 16.09
N LEU A 428 2.92 6.43 16.32
CA LEU A 428 3.17 7.76 16.88
C LEU A 428 3.52 8.73 15.77
N ASN A 429 2.84 9.86 15.72
CA ASN A 429 3.23 10.99 14.87
C ASN A 429 4.34 11.80 15.55
N ASP A 430 5.50 11.17 15.74
CA ASP A 430 6.69 11.77 16.35
C ASP A 430 7.94 11.24 15.68
N MET A 431 9.02 12.02 15.78
CA MET A 431 10.30 11.68 15.15
C MET A 431 11.10 10.64 15.94
N GLY A 432 10.47 9.92 16.85
CA GLY A 432 11.11 8.82 17.58
C GLY A 432 12.20 9.26 18.55
N ARG A 433 11.99 10.34 19.31
CA ARG A 433 12.93 10.85 20.31
C ARG A 433 12.35 10.87 21.70
N GLY A 434 13.08 10.36 22.71
CA GLY A 434 12.71 10.41 24.10
C GLY A 434 12.20 9.10 24.66
N VAL A 435 11.40 9.17 25.72
CA VAL A 435 10.83 8.02 26.42
C VAL A 435 9.30 8.10 26.32
N VAL A 436 8.68 7.10 25.70
CA VAL A 436 7.24 7.03 25.50
C VAL A 436 6.56 6.20 26.58
N VAL A 437 5.37 6.60 26.98
CA VAL A 437 4.49 5.84 27.88
C VAL A 437 3.67 4.85 27.03
N LEU A 438 3.85 3.56 27.25
CA LEU A 438 3.13 2.48 26.57
C LEU A 438 1.81 2.14 27.26
N GLY A 439 1.70 2.43 28.54
CA GLY A 439 0.51 2.16 29.34
C GLY A 439 0.73 2.51 30.82
N ARG A 440 -0.34 2.32 31.61
CA ARG A 440 -0.30 2.50 33.05
C ARG A 440 -1.19 1.48 33.75
N GLN A 441 -0.86 1.15 34.97
CA GLN A 441 -1.65 0.30 35.83
C GLN A 441 -2.78 1.12 36.49
N ARG A 442 -3.98 0.55 36.62
CA ARG A 442 -5.10 1.18 37.32
C ARG A 442 -4.76 1.34 38.82
N GLY A 443 -5.17 2.46 39.43
CA GLY A 443 -4.90 2.80 40.81
C GLY A 443 -3.45 3.18 41.12
N SER A 444 -2.61 3.36 40.11
CA SER A 444 -1.20 3.72 40.28
C SER A 444 -0.97 5.24 40.33
N PHE A 445 0.21 5.66 40.85
CA PHE A 445 0.62 7.07 40.80
C PHE A 445 0.68 7.61 39.37
N ALA A 446 1.08 6.81 38.40
CA ALA A 446 1.07 7.17 37.01
C ALA A 446 -0.34 7.52 36.47
N GLU A 447 -1.37 6.82 36.99
CA GLU A 447 -2.76 7.13 36.64
C GLU A 447 -3.23 8.43 37.33
N SER A 448 -2.93 8.60 38.64
CA SER A 448 -3.25 9.82 39.37
C SER A 448 -2.54 11.07 38.76
N LEU A 449 -1.34 10.89 38.24
CA LEU A 449 -0.61 11.92 37.48
C LEU A 449 -1.28 12.25 36.14
N GLY A 450 -2.25 11.45 35.69
CA GLY A 450 -2.93 11.62 34.42
C GLY A 450 -2.12 11.24 33.19
N LEU A 451 -1.07 10.38 33.34
CA LEU A 451 -0.32 9.86 32.21
C LEU A 451 -1.23 9.04 31.29
N ARG A 452 -0.98 9.12 29.99
CA ARG A 452 -1.73 8.41 28.95
C ARG A 452 -0.75 7.64 28.06
N ARG A 453 -1.23 6.60 27.41
CA ARG A 453 -0.50 5.95 26.32
C ARG A 453 -0.11 7.02 25.29
N GLN A 454 1.09 6.91 24.75
CA GLN A 454 1.71 7.83 23.78
C GLN A 454 2.19 9.19 24.35
N ASP A 455 2.08 9.44 25.65
CA ASP A 455 2.79 10.58 26.23
C ASP A 455 4.30 10.37 26.15
N ILE A 456 5.05 11.41 25.78
CA ILE A 456 6.52 11.38 25.71
C ILE A 456 7.07 12.19 26.89
N LEU A 457 7.94 11.56 27.69
CA LEU A 457 8.62 12.22 28.81
C LEU A 457 9.73 13.13 28.28
N VAL A 458 9.59 14.43 28.45
CA VAL A 458 10.55 15.42 27.93
C VAL A 458 11.57 15.80 28.98
N LYS A 459 11.13 16.18 30.19
CA LYS A 459 11.98 16.58 31.31
C LYS A 459 11.40 16.09 32.64
N VAL A 460 12.28 15.71 33.55
CA VAL A 460 11.95 15.43 34.94
C VAL A 460 12.94 16.16 35.85
N ASN A 461 12.46 17.02 36.73
CA ASN A 461 13.26 17.89 37.60
C ASN A 461 14.34 18.68 36.84
N GLY A 462 13.94 19.29 35.71
CA GLY A 462 14.81 20.06 34.84
C GLY A 462 15.77 19.26 33.95
N ARG A 463 15.91 17.96 34.20
CA ARG A 463 16.78 17.07 33.41
C ARG A 463 16.04 16.55 32.18
N PRO A 464 16.62 16.64 30.98
CA PRO A 464 16.04 16.04 29.78
C PRO A 464 16.04 14.49 29.93
N ILE A 465 14.95 13.86 29.51
CA ILE A 465 14.78 12.40 29.49
C ILE A 465 14.87 11.94 28.04
N LYS A 466 16.07 11.55 27.63
CA LYS A 466 16.34 11.04 26.27
C LYS A 466 16.17 9.52 26.19
N THR A 467 16.46 8.81 27.30
CA THR A 467 16.41 7.35 27.36
C THR A 467 15.75 6.87 28.66
N VAL A 468 15.31 5.63 28.69
CA VAL A 468 14.80 4.94 29.90
C VAL A 468 15.88 4.93 31.01
N ASN A 469 17.16 4.88 30.64
CA ASN A 469 18.25 4.95 31.61
C ASN A 469 18.35 6.34 32.25
N ASP A 470 18.07 7.41 31.54
CA ASP A 470 18.02 8.75 32.14
C ASP A 470 16.87 8.86 33.14
N LEU A 471 15.70 8.31 32.77
CA LEU A 471 14.57 8.23 33.69
C LEU A 471 14.95 7.45 34.94
N LYS A 472 15.52 6.24 34.83
CA LYS A 472 16.00 5.45 35.96
C LYS A 472 16.95 6.23 36.88
N LYS A 473 17.91 6.98 36.29
CA LYS A 473 18.86 7.81 37.08
C LYS A 473 18.17 8.91 37.87
N VAL A 474 17.14 9.56 37.27
CA VAL A 474 16.41 10.65 37.93
C VAL A 474 15.53 10.09 39.05
N LEU A 475 14.87 8.94 38.84
CA LEU A 475 13.96 8.31 39.81
C LEU A 475 14.64 7.68 41.03
N ARG A 476 15.94 7.38 40.96
CA ARG A 476 16.71 6.87 42.09
C ARG A 476 16.85 7.88 43.26
N LYS A 477 16.66 9.15 43.00
CA LYS A 477 16.79 10.21 44.02
C LYS A 477 15.40 10.58 44.51
N GLN A 478 15.11 10.30 45.79
CA GLN A 478 13.91 10.85 46.43
C GLN A 478 13.91 12.36 46.41
N ARG A 479 12.78 12.96 46.20
CA ARG A 479 12.60 14.39 46.08
C ARG A 479 11.35 14.84 46.85
N SER A 480 11.41 16.00 47.48
CA SER A 480 10.27 16.63 48.09
C SER A 480 9.24 17.17 47.09
N LYS A 481 9.68 17.38 45.85
CA LYS A 481 8.85 17.85 44.74
C LYS A 481 9.32 17.28 43.39
N TRP A 482 8.38 17.00 42.50
CA TRP A 482 8.64 16.52 41.14
C TRP A 482 8.12 17.54 40.14
N LYS A 483 9.00 18.07 39.28
CA LYS A 483 8.68 18.89 38.12
C LYS A 483 8.73 18.03 36.87
N ILE A 484 7.58 17.84 36.22
CA ILE A 484 7.44 16.91 35.10
C ILE A 484 6.99 17.68 33.88
N SER A 485 7.63 17.44 32.74
CA SER A 485 7.19 17.93 31.42
C SER A 485 7.00 16.73 30.51
N ILE A 486 5.80 16.62 29.94
CA ILE A 486 5.45 15.58 28.96
C ILE A 486 4.96 16.25 27.68
N LYS A 487 5.23 15.61 26.52
CA LYS A 487 4.63 15.96 25.23
C LYS A 487 3.44 15.05 25.01
N ARG A 488 2.26 15.62 24.76
CA ARG A 488 1.01 14.93 24.41
C ARG A 488 0.51 15.50 23.09
N GLY A 489 0.65 14.72 22.01
CA GLY A 489 0.50 15.27 20.66
C GLY A 489 1.45 16.46 20.45
N ASN A 490 0.95 17.58 19.99
CA ASN A 490 1.75 18.79 19.76
C ASN A 490 1.88 19.72 21.00
N LYS A 491 1.33 19.33 22.18
CA LYS A 491 1.34 20.16 23.37
C LYS A 491 2.35 19.67 24.40
N ILE A 492 3.08 20.61 25.04
CA ILE A 492 3.91 20.32 26.20
C ILE A 492 3.12 20.64 27.46
N LEU A 493 2.82 19.61 28.23
CA LEU A 493 2.17 19.72 29.53
C LEU A 493 3.25 19.77 30.61
N ARG A 494 3.09 20.66 31.59
CA ARG A 494 4.00 20.78 32.75
C ARG A 494 3.19 20.67 34.02
N THR A 495 3.69 19.91 34.98
CA THR A 495 3.08 19.76 36.29
C THR A 495 4.14 19.73 37.38
N GLU A 496 3.77 20.16 38.56
CA GLU A 496 4.58 20.05 39.79
C GLU A 496 3.73 19.33 40.86
N ILE A 497 4.28 18.29 41.43
CA ILE A 497 3.61 17.48 42.44
C ILE A 497 4.53 17.25 43.63
N PRO A 498 4.00 17.06 44.87
CA PRO A 498 4.77 16.61 46.02
C PRO A 498 5.46 15.25 45.78
N GLY A 499 6.60 15.01 46.43
CA GLY A 499 7.36 13.76 46.32
C GLY A 499 7.06 12.78 47.42
#